data_ec904c28d836d5933f77a9c7f6da00e8
#
_entry.id   ec904c28d836d5933f77a9c7f6da00e8
#
_cell.length_a   1.000
_cell.length_b   1.000
_cell.length_c   1.000
_cell.angle_alpha   90.00
_cell.angle_beta   90.00
_cell.angle_gamma   90.00
#
_symmetry.space_group_name_H-M   'P 1'
#
loop_
_entity.id
_entity.type
_entity.pdbx_description
1 polymer ?
#
loop_
_entity_poly.entity_id
_entity_poly.type
_entity_poly.pdbx_seq_one_letter_code
_entity_poly.pdbx_strand_id
1 'polypeptide(L)' 'VTVTNLDNGKQLPEYTIVGSQEANVMERKVSEDSPFGKALMGTKAGDEITVEAPRGVIRYRVDTIER' A
#
# COMPACT_ATOMS: atom_id res chain seq x y z
N VAL A 1 7.59 -0.05 2.43
CA VAL A 1 7.06 -0.24 1.08
C VAL A 1 6.75 1.11 0.44
N THR A 2 7.18 1.29 -0.79
CA THR A 2 6.81 2.46 -1.58
C THR A 2 6.02 2.02 -2.80
N VAL A 3 5.00 2.79 -3.13
CA VAL A 3 4.14 2.51 -4.27
C VAL A 3 3.90 3.79 -5.05
N THR A 4 3.57 3.65 -6.33
CA THR A 4 3.20 4.75 -7.20
C THR A 4 1.75 4.60 -7.60
N ASN A 5 0.97 5.67 -7.45
CA ASN A 5 -0.41 5.69 -7.91
C ASN A 5 -0.40 5.76 -9.44
N LEU A 6 -0.95 4.73 -10.08
CA LEU A 6 -0.94 4.64 -11.54
C LEU A 6 -1.98 5.55 -12.20
N ASP A 7 -2.94 6.04 -11.44
CA ASP A 7 -3.98 6.93 -11.98
C ASP A 7 -3.47 8.36 -12.16
N ASN A 8 -2.59 8.82 -11.25
CA ASN A 8 -2.08 10.19 -11.31
C ASN A 8 -0.54 10.26 -11.43
N GLY A 9 0.14 9.12 -11.40
CA GLY A 9 1.59 9.07 -11.51
C GLY A 9 2.35 9.54 -10.29
N LYS A 10 1.68 9.77 -9.17
CA LYS A 10 2.34 10.25 -7.96
C LYS A 10 2.85 9.10 -7.12
N GLN A 11 4.10 9.21 -6.70
CA GLN A 11 4.68 8.26 -5.77
C GLN A 11 4.24 8.61 -4.35
N LEU A 12 3.75 7.60 -3.62
CA LEU A 12 3.37 7.79 -2.22
C LEU A 12 4.61 7.71 -1.33
N PRO A 13 4.57 8.33 -0.14
CA PRO A 13 5.64 8.17 0.84
C PRO A 13 5.73 6.71 1.28
N GLU A 14 6.86 6.36 1.88
CA GLU A 14 7.07 5.00 2.38
C GLU A 14 6.07 4.66 3.48
N TYR A 15 5.44 3.50 3.35
CA TYR A 15 4.55 2.96 4.37
C TYR A 15 5.14 1.68 4.92
N THR A 16 4.82 1.39 6.17
CA THR A 16 5.23 0.15 6.83
C THR A 16 4.00 -0.70 7.11
N ILE A 17 4.07 -1.98 6.75
CA ILE A 17 2.99 -2.92 7.06
C ILE A 17 3.23 -3.45 8.47
N VAL A 18 2.25 -3.30 9.34
CA VAL A 18 2.32 -3.70 10.75
C VAL A 18 1.08 -4.48 11.13
N GLY A 19 1.09 -5.08 12.32
CA GLY A 19 -0.11 -5.71 12.87
C GLY A 19 -1.19 -4.67 13.14
N SER A 20 -2.45 -5.11 13.18
CA SER A 20 -3.59 -4.20 13.28
C SER A 20 -3.55 -3.29 14.51
N GLN A 21 -2.93 -3.76 15.61
CA GLN A 21 -2.82 -2.96 16.82
C GLN A 21 -1.79 -1.85 16.74
N GLU A 22 -0.86 -1.95 15.81
CA GLU A 22 0.22 -0.97 15.64
C GLU A 22 -0.05 -0.01 14.48
N ALA A 23 -1.12 -0.22 13.76
CA ALA A 23 -1.43 0.61 12.60
C ALA A 23 -1.70 2.05 13.01
N ASN A 24 -1.03 2.98 12.33
CA ASN A 24 -1.22 4.40 12.57
C ASN A 24 -0.92 5.15 11.27
N VAL A 25 -1.97 5.67 10.65
CA VAL A 25 -1.86 6.38 9.38
C VAL A 25 -0.96 7.61 9.51
N MET A 26 -0.97 8.28 10.64
CA MET A 26 -0.14 9.46 10.86
C MET A 26 1.35 9.13 10.88
N GLU A 27 1.70 7.91 11.25
CA GLU A 27 3.07 7.41 11.23
C GLU A 27 3.36 6.59 9.97
N ARG A 28 2.42 6.58 9.01
CA ARG A 28 2.52 5.81 7.77
C ARG A 28 2.66 4.31 8.02
N LYS A 29 1.98 3.84 9.05
CA LYS A 29 1.89 2.42 9.36
C LYS A 29 0.51 1.92 8.99
N VAL A 30 0.46 0.92 8.13
CA VAL A 30 -0.81 0.33 7.67
C VAL A 30 -0.95 -1.08 8.21
N SER A 31 -2.19 -1.42 8.55
CA SER A 31 -2.50 -2.76 9.03
C SER A 31 -2.47 -3.76 7.88
N GLU A 32 -1.95 -4.95 8.14
CA GLU A 32 -2.03 -6.05 7.18
C GLU A 32 -3.48 -6.46 6.90
N ASP A 33 -4.42 -6.10 7.78
CA ASP A 33 -5.84 -6.37 7.60
C ASP A 33 -6.55 -5.29 6.78
N SER A 34 -5.91 -4.16 6.55
CA SER A 34 -6.50 -3.09 5.74
C SER A 34 -6.51 -3.46 4.26
N PRO A 35 -7.40 -2.88 3.45
CA PRO A 35 -7.41 -3.14 2.02
C PRO A 35 -6.06 -2.89 1.35
N PHE A 36 -5.37 -1.82 1.77
CA PHE A 36 -4.06 -1.49 1.23
C PHE A 36 -3.01 -2.53 1.65
N GLY A 37 -2.99 -2.88 2.94
CA GLY A 37 -2.06 -3.88 3.45
C GLY A 37 -2.29 -5.25 2.82
N LYS A 38 -3.56 -5.66 2.70
CA LYS A 38 -3.89 -6.94 2.05
C LYS A 38 -3.43 -6.99 0.60
N ALA A 39 -3.60 -5.88 -0.12
CA ALA A 39 -3.19 -5.81 -1.51
C ALA A 39 -1.67 -5.94 -1.65
N LEU A 40 -0.93 -5.49 -0.65
CA LEU A 40 0.53 -5.56 -0.67
C LEU A 40 1.08 -6.92 -0.24
N MET A 41 0.29 -7.73 0.46
CA MET A 41 0.75 -9.05 0.91
C MET A 41 1.01 -9.96 -0.28
N GLY A 42 2.18 -10.59 -0.27
CA GLY A 42 2.57 -11.50 -1.34
C GLY A 42 3.08 -10.82 -2.60
N THR A 43 3.18 -9.49 -2.63
CA THR A 43 3.69 -8.77 -3.80
C THR A 43 5.20 -8.61 -3.74
N LYS A 44 5.77 -8.24 -4.88
CA LYS A 44 7.20 -7.95 -5.05
C LYS A 44 7.35 -6.58 -5.69
N ALA A 45 8.56 -6.04 -5.64
CA ALA A 45 8.87 -4.83 -6.37
C ALA A 45 8.56 -5.02 -7.86
N GLY A 46 7.85 -4.08 -8.43
CA GLY A 46 7.41 -4.13 -9.83
C GLY A 46 6.01 -4.70 -10.04
N ASP A 47 5.40 -5.30 -9.01
CA ASP A 47 4.03 -5.81 -9.12
C ASP A 47 3.03 -4.65 -9.11
N GLU A 48 1.90 -4.86 -9.77
CA GLU A 48 0.78 -3.93 -9.72
C GLU A 48 -0.29 -4.48 -8.81
N ILE A 49 -0.89 -3.59 -8.03
CA ILE A 49 -1.97 -3.96 -7.10
C ILE A 49 -3.17 -3.05 -7.32
N THR A 50 -4.33 -3.53 -6.90
CA THR A 50 -5.55 -2.72 -6.86
C THR A 50 -6.01 -2.62 -5.41
N VAL A 51 -6.44 -1.42 -5.01
CA VAL A 51 -6.94 -1.17 -3.67
C VAL A 51 -8.36 -0.64 -3.78
N GLU A 52 -9.29 -1.28 -3.11
CA GLU A 52 -10.66 -0.81 -3.06
C GLU A 52 -10.76 0.35 -2.08
N ALA A 53 -11.27 1.47 -2.56
CA ALA A 53 -11.49 2.67 -1.75
C ALA A 53 -12.95 3.06 -1.87
N PRO A 54 -13.47 3.89 -0.94
CA PRO A 54 -14.87 4.35 -1.01
C PRO A 54 -15.20 5.07 -2.32
N ARG A 55 -14.20 5.63 -3.00
CA ARG A 55 -14.39 6.33 -4.27
C ARG A 55 -14.24 5.44 -5.48
N GLY A 56 -13.87 4.17 -5.30
CA GLY A 56 -13.63 3.24 -6.37
C GLY A 56 -12.32 2.50 -6.20
N VAL A 57 -11.87 1.85 -7.26
CA VAL A 57 -10.63 1.07 -7.24
C VAL A 57 -9.47 1.94 -7.71
N ILE A 58 -8.40 1.95 -6.92
CA ILE A 58 -7.18 2.69 -7.24
C ILE A 58 -6.08 1.66 -7.54
N ARG A 59 -5.35 1.87 -8.62
CA ARG A 59 -4.25 1.00 -8.99
C ARG A 59 -2.93 1.62 -8.56
N TYR A 60 -2.07 0.79 -8.00
CA TYR A 60 -0.73 1.17 -7.58
C TYR A 60 0.29 0.19 -8.14
N ARG A 61 1.50 0.69 -8.37
CA ARG A 61 2.64 -0.17 -8.68
C ARG A 61 3.55 -0.19 -7.45
N VAL A 62 3.97 -1.38 -7.05
CA VAL A 62 4.89 -1.54 -5.93
C VAL A 62 6.30 -1.22 -6.42
N ASP A 63 6.87 -0.13 -5.95
CA ASP A 63 8.23 0.27 -6.33
C ASP A 63 9.27 -0.47 -5.49
N THR A 64 9.08 -0.49 -4.17
CA THR A 64 9.92 -1.27 -3.27
C THR A 64 9.04 -1.89 -2.19
N ILE A 65 9.44 -3.04 -1.70
CA ILE A 65 8.77 -3.68 -0.57
C ILE A 65 9.83 -4.30 0.34
N GLU A 66 9.76 -3.94 1.61
CA GLU A 66 10.63 -4.48 2.65
C GLU A 66 9.77 -5.09 3.73
N ARG A 67 10.24 -6.19 4.27
CA ARG A 67 9.56 -6.90 5.35
C ARG A 67 10.47 -7.09 6.54
#